data_fd78ac4bc5974bd56f5561251f09ecee
#
_entry.id   fd78ac4bc5974bd56f5561251f09ecee
#
_cell.length_a   1.000
_cell.length_b   1.000
_cell.length_c   1.000
_cell.angle_alpha   90.00
_cell.angle_beta   90.00
_cell.angle_gamma   90.00
#
_symmetry.space_group_name_H-M   'P 1'
#
loop_
_entity.id
_entity.type
_entity.pdbx_description
1 polymer ?
#
loop_
_entity_poly.entity_id
_entity_poly.type
_entity_poly.pdbx_seq_one_letter_code
_entity_poly.pdbx_strand_id
1 'polypeptide(L)'
;MPKRLKKKARSRTANDDFFLPELCLPEALLGLVLLAELLVLVLVLAEPMLPSFNWVRLALTSLFVQWIVLLSAALLCQLRPLLARLRAALAGGICCALVVGLTLAGTAVADYFDLGGPLPRSGEVNLYLRHGLISLIMSALLLRYFYLQSQWRKQQQAELKARIESLQARIRPHFLFNSLNSIASLVVIDPDKAEQAVLDLSDLFRASLAKPGTLVDWGEEVELAKRYLSIEQYRLGERLQLDWQVDEVPEDLPIPQLTLQPLLENALIHGIQPRIEGGVVRIEADYRDGMFRLCVSNPYEEVQGQSPSRGTQQALRNIDARLTALFGPRASLSVERRDGRHFTCLRYPCARLTQEARAI
;
A
#
# COMPACT_ATOMS: atom_id res chain seq x y z
N MET A 1 -25.21 -5.20 23.43
CA MET A 1 -24.81 -3.83 22.99
C MET A 1 -23.80 -3.73 21.81
N PRO A 2 -23.32 -4.79 21.12
CA PRO A 2 -22.29 -4.63 20.07
C PRO A 2 -22.82 -4.37 18.64
N LYS A 3 -24.10 -4.61 18.34
CA LYS A 3 -24.62 -4.43 16.96
C LYS A 3 -24.79 -2.95 16.53
N ARG A 4 -25.08 -2.04 17.46
CA ARG A 4 -25.24 -0.60 17.16
C ARG A 4 -23.91 0.11 16.86
N LEU A 5 -22.82 -0.29 17.52
CA LEU A 5 -21.49 0.28 17.30
C LEU A 5 -20.90 -0.14 15.93
N LYS A 6 -21.10 -1.42 15.52
CA LYS A 6 -20.67 -1.89 14.19
C LYS A 6 -21.44 -1.22 13.03
N LYS A 7 -22.74 -0.88 13.25
CA LYS A 7 -23.56 -0.19 12.24
C LYS A 7 -23.15 1.29 12.09
N LYS A 8 -22.73 1.94 13.20
CA LYS A 8 -22.27 3.35 13.20
C LYS A 8 -20.84 3.49 12.62
N ALA A 9 -19.96 2.50 12.86
CA ALA A 9 -18.64 2.45 12.24
C ALA A 9 -18.72 2.18 10.72
N ARG A 10 -19.60 1.26 10.30
CA ARG A 10 -19.80 0.94 8.87
C ARG A 10 -20.46 2.08 8.08
N SER A 11 -21.26 2.95 8.74
CA SER A 11 -21.84 4.12 8.10
C SER A 11 -20.84 5.29 7.99
N ARG A 12 -19.88 5.41 8.92
CA ARG A 12 -18.81 6.40 8.83
C ARG A 12 -17.83 6.08 7.68
N THR A 13 -17.39 4.84 7.55
CA THR A 13 -16.47 4.43 6.47
C THR A 13 -17.09 4.54 5.07
N ALA A 14 -18.40 4.27 4.91
CA ALA A 14 -19.09 4.43 3.62
C ALA A 14 -19.27 5.90 3.22
N ASN A 15 -19.31 6.82 4.19
CA ASN A 15 -19.45 8.24 3.93
C ASN A 15 -18.11 8.92 3.57
N ASP A 16 -16.99 8.39 4.10
CA ASP A 16 -15.64 8.90 3.80
C ASP A 16 -15.14 8.47 2.41
N ASP A 17 -15.70 7.39 1.85
CA ASP A 17 -15.32 6.82 0.55
C ASP A 17 -16.08 7.41 -0.65
N PHE A 18 -17.04 8.29 -0.42
CA PHE A 18 -17.84 8.87 -1.49
C PHE A 18 -17.04 9.93 -2.27
N PHE A 19 -17.19 9.92 -3.61
CA PHE A 19 -16.40 10.79 -4.49
C PHE A 19 -16.71 12.28 -4.34
N LEU A 20 -17.92 12.64 -3.86
CA LEU A 20 -18.30 14.02 -3.62
C LEU A 20 -17.73 14.49 -2.27
N PRO A 21 -16.90 15.55 -2.24
CA PRO A 21 -16.38 16.09 -0.99
C PRO A 21 -17.50 16.60 -0.08
N GLU A 22 -17.16 16.90 1.16
CA GLU A 22 -18.09 17.57 2.07
C GLU A 22 -18.24 19.05 1.67
N LEU A 23 -19.20 19.31 0.76
CA LEU A 23 -19.46 20.66 0.23
C LEU A 23 -19.91 21.64 1.31
N CYS A 24 -20.32 21.17 2.50
CA CYS A 24 -20.68 22.01 3.64
C CYS A 24 -19.48 22.52 4.44
N LEU A 25 -18.27 22.04 4.17
CA LEU A 25 -17.06 22.56 4.81
C LEU A 25 -16.78 23.98 4.28
N PRO A 26 -16.38 24.91 5.16
CA PRO A 26 -16.11 26.30 4.77
C PRO A 26 -15.09 26.43 3.63
N GLU A 27 -14.06 25.57 3.67
CA GLU A 27 -13.00 25.55 2.65
C GLU A 27 -13.52 25.13 1.26
N ALA A 28 -14.37 24.10 1.20
CA ALA A 28 -14.99 23.63 -0.03
C ALA A 28 -15.96 24.67 -0.59
N LEU A 29 -16.77 25.29 0.30
CA LEU A 29 -17.72 26.33 -0.07
C LEU A 29 -17.00 27.57 -0.62
N LEU A 30 -15.93 28.03 0.05
CA LEU A 30 -15.11 29.13 -0.42
C LEU A 30 -14.53 28.85 -1.82
N GLY A 31 -14.00 27.63 -2.02
CA GLY A 31 -13.48 27.21 -3.32
C GLY A 31 -14.54 27.24 -4.43
N LEU A 32 -15.78 26.80 -4.13
CA LEU A 32 -16.89 26.85 -5.08
C LEU A 32 -17.30 28.29 -5.40
N VAL A 33 -17.37 29.16 -4.41
CA VAL A 33 -17.71 30.60 -4.58
C VAL A 33 -16.67 31.28 -5.46
N LEU A 34 -15.36 31.07 -5.19
CA LEU A 34 -14.28 31.66 -6.01
C LEU A 34 -14.29 31.12 -7.45
N LEU A 35 -14.53 29.82 -7.63
CA LEU A 35 -14.62 29.21 -8.97
C LEU A 35 -15.83 29.75 -9.75
N ALA A 36 -16.96 29.93 -9.07
CA ALA A 36 -18.18 30.51 -9.65
C ALA A 36 -17.95 31.95 -10.07
N GLU A 37 -17.28 32.76 -9.26
CA GLU A 37 -16.96 34.14 -9.60
C GLU A 37 -16.00 34.24 -10.78
N LEU A 38 -15.01 33.37 -10.85
CA LEU A 38 -14.11 33.25 -12.01
C LEU A 38 -14.89 32.93 -13.31
N LEU A 39 -15.85 31.98 -13.19
CA LEU A 39 -16.73 31.64 -14.32
C LEU A 39 -17.56 32.83 -14.78
N VAL A 40 -18.16 33.61 -13.86
CA VAL A 40 -18.92 34.80 -14.15
C VAL A 40 -18.05 35.84 -14.88
N LEU A 41 -16.85 36.06 -14.37
CA LEU A 41 -15.90 36.98 -14.99
C LEU A 41 -15.58 36.56 -16.43
N VAL A 42 -15.32 35.31 -16.68
CA VAL A 42 -15.07 34.76 -18.03
C VAL A 42 -16.29 34.94 -18.93
N LEU A 43 -17.50 34.64 -18.43
CA LEU A 43 -18.72 34.79 -19.22
C LEU A 43 -19.00 36.25 -19.62
N VAL A 44 -18.79 37.19 -18.69
CA VAL A 44 -19.00 38.62 -18.95
C VAL A 44 -17.93 39.19 -19.89
N LEU A 45 -16.66 38.78 -19.76
CA LEU A 45 -15.58 39.20 -20.63
C LEU A 45 -15.69 38.58 -22.03
N ALA A 46 -16.32 37.43 -22.19
CA ALA A 46 -16.51 36.77 -23.48
C ALA A 46 -17.61 37.45 -24.33
N GLU A 47 -18.39 38.36 -23.76
CA GLU A 47 -19.37 39.10 -24.52
C GLU A 47 -18.74 40.29 -25.29
N PRO A 48 -19.25 40.62 -26.49
CA PRO A 48 -18.71 41.73 -27.24
C PRO A 48 -18.86 43.04 -26.44
N MET A 49 -17.74 43.65 -26.11
CA MET A 49 -17.67 44.92 -25.40
C MET A 49 -18.09 46.06 -26.36
N LEU A 50 -19.26 46.64 -26.12
CA LEU A 50 -19.68 47.86 -26.73
C LEU A 50 -19.62 48.99 -25.69
N PRO A 51 -19.22 50.13 -25.99
CA PRO A 51 -18.07 50.98 -25.71
C PRO A 51 -17.68 51.10 -24.22
N SER A 52 -18.35 50.42 -23.28
CA SER A 52 -18.00 50.42 -21.85
C SER A 52 -18.37 49.08 -21.19
N PHE A 53 -17.55 48.63 -20.24
CA PHE A 53 -17.79 47.47 -19.41
C PHE A 53 -19.08 47.64 -18.59
N ASN A 54 -19.98 46.64 -18.65
CA ASN A 54 -21.29 46.72 -17.98
C ASN A 54 -21.24 46.13 -16.56
N TRP A 55 -20.98 46.99 -15.59
CA TRP A 55 -20.91 46.63 -14.17
C TRP A 55 -22.22 46.06 -13.60
N VAL A 56 -23.37 46.55 -14.07
CA VAL A 56 -24.68 46.05 -13.64
C VAL A 56 -24.89 44.63 -14.10
N ARG A 57 -24.48 44.31 -15.30
CA ARG A 57 -24.57 42.96 -15.83
C ARG A 57 -23.66 41.98 -15.06
N LEU A 58 -22.43 42.40 -14.78
CA LEU A 58 -21.52 41.62 -13.94
C LEU A 58 -22.17 41.32 -12.59
N ALA A 59 -22.71 42.34 -11.92
CA ALA A 59 -23.33 42.18 -10.60
C ALA A 59 -24.54 41.22 -10.62
N LEU A 60 -25.43 41.38 -11.61
CA LEU A 60 -26.62 40.51 -11.73
C LEU A 60 -26.27 39.06 -12.06
N THR A 61 -25.30 38.87 -12.98
CA THR A 61 -24.82 37.53 -13.34
C THR A 61 -24.11 36.88 -12.18
N SER A 62 -23.26 37.59 -11.43
CA SER A 62 -22.61 37.11 -10.23
C SER A 62 -23.63 36.71 -9.18
N LEU A 63 -24.59 37.57 -8.88
CA LEU A 63 -25.64 37.25 -7.91
C LEU A 63 -26.43 36.00 -8.30
N PHE A 64 -26.84 35.88 -9.56
CA PHE A 64 -27.58 34.74 -10.07
C PHE A 64 -26.77 33.44 -9.94
N VAL A 65 -25.51 33.42 -10.42
CA VAL A 65 -24.65 32.25 -10.39
C VAL A 65 -24.33 31.84 -8.94
N GLN A 66 -24.03 32.79 -8.06
CA GLN A 66 -23.73 32.52 -6.64
C GLN A 66 -24.93 31.89 -5.93
N TRP A 67 -26.16 32.38 -6.17
CA TRP A 67 -27.38 31.78 -5.61
C TRP A 67 -27.56 30.34 -6.09
N ILE A 68 -27.38 30.04 -7.36
CA ILE A 68 -27.50 28.69 -7.91
C ILE A 68 -26.45 27.78 -7.30
N VAL A 69 -25.20 28.22 -7.20
CA VAL A 69 -24.09 27.43 -6.64
C VAL A 69 -24.31 27.13 -5.16
N LEU A 70 -24.67 28.14 -4.36
CA LEU A 70 -24.92 27.97 -2.92
C LEU A 70 -26.11 27.04 -2.64
N LEU A 71 -27.21 27.22 -3.39
CA LEU A 71 -28.39 26.38 -3.24
C LEU A 71 -28.11 24.94 -3.66
N SER A 72 -27.37 24.76 -4.78
CA SER A 72 -26.94 23.44 -5.23
C SER A 72 -26.03 22.76 -4.22
N ALA A 73 -25.04 23.47 -3.67
CA ALA A 73 -24.14 22.95 -2.64
C ALA A 73 -24.89 22.52 -1.37
N ALA A 74 -25.82 23.35 -0.90
CA ALA A 74 -26.65 23.06 0.28
C ALA A 74 -27.51 21.80 0.05
N LEU A 75 -28.14 21.67 -1.11
CA LEU A 75 -29.01 20.54 -1.44
C LEU A 75 -28.21 19.25 -1.63
N LEU A 76 -27.09 19.32 -2.34
CA LEU A 76 -26.19 18.18 -2.51
C LEU A 76 -25.58 17.71 -1.19
N CYS A 77 -25.30 18.63 -0.28
CA CYS A 77 -24.83 18.31 1.07
C CYS A 77 -25.89 17.53 1.87
N GLN A 78 -27.14 17.97 1.82
CA GLN A 78 -28.25 17.25 2.52
C GLN A 78 -28.51 15.88 1.87
N LEU A 79 -28.41 15.77 0.57
CA LEU A 79 -28.63 14.53 -0.18
C LEU A 79 -27.42 13.59 -0.16
N ARG A 80 -26.24 14.04 0.26
CA ARG A 80 -25.00 13.26 0.29
C ARG A 80 -25.16 11.87 0.91
N PRO A 81 -25.78 11.68 2.09
CA PRO A 81 -25.93 10.36 2.71
C PRO A 81 -26.81 9.39 1.89
N LEU A 82 -27.72 9.93 1.07
CA LEU A 82 -28.55 9.14 0.16
C LEU A 82 -27.78 8.79 -1.09
N LEU A 83 -27.09 9.75 -1.69
CA LEU A 83 -26.28 9.59 -2.90
C LEU A 83 -25.09 8.63 -2.69
N ALA A 84 -24.51 8.61 -1.50
CA ALA A 84 -23.41 7.71 -1.14
C ALA A 84 -23.81 6.22 -1.17
N ARG A 85 -25.10 5.89 -1.20
CA ARG A 85 -25.61 4.50 -1.31
C ARG A 85 -25.74 4.05 -2.76
N LEU A 86 -25.65 4.97 -3.72
CA LEU A 86 -25.83 4.71 -5.15
C LEU A 86 -24.48 4.44 -5.83
N ARG A 87 -24.53 3.83 -7.02
CA ARG A 87 -23.35 3.72 -7.88
C ARG A 87 -22.89 5.10 -8.31
N ALA A 88 -21.57 5.33 -8.38
CA ALA A 88 -20.97 6.64 -8.67
C ALA A 88 -21.55 7.30 -9.95
N ALA A 89 -21.79 6.53 -11.00
CA ALA A 89 -22.39 7.04 -12.24
C ALA A 89 -23.83 7.55 -12.05
N LEU A 90 -24.67 6.82 -11.30
CA LEU A 90 -26.05 7.24 -11.01
C LEU A 90 -26.07 8.46 -10.09
N ALA A 91 -25.22 8.45 -9.05
CA ALA A 91 -25.08 9.61 -8.15
C ALA A 91 -24.63 10.84 -8.92
N GLY A 92 -23.63 10.73 -9.80
CA GLY A 92 -23.18 11.82 -10.66
C GLY A 92 -24.26 12.36 -11.58
N GLY A 93 -25.02 11.47 -12.23
CA GLY A 93 -26.16 11.85 -13.06
C GLY A 93 -27.25 12.63 -12.30
N ILE A 94 -27.60 12.18 -11.09
CA ILE A 94 -28.57 12.88 -10.22
C ILE A 94 -28.02 14.24 -9.80
N CYS A 95 -26.74 14.35 -9.44
CA CYS A 95 -26.12 15.63 -9.10
C CYS A 95 -26.17 16.60 -10.29
N CYS A 96 -25.82 16.16 -11.52
CA CYS A 96 -25.93 16.98 -12.72
C CYS A 96 -27.38 17.42 -12.98
N ALA A 97 -28.33 16.50 -12.94
CA ALA A 97 -29.75 16.81 -13.18
C ALA A 97 -30.28 17.81 -12.16
N LEU A 98 -29.85 17.73 -10.91
CA LEU A 98 -30.23 18.66 -9.86
C LEU A 98 -29.69 20.06 -10.12
N VAL A 99 -28.40 20.21 -10.46
CA VAL A 99 -27.79 21.51 -10.76
C VAL A 99 -28.42 22.14 -11.98
N VAL A 100 -28.62 21.37 -13.05
CA VAL A 100 -29.30 21.84 -14.28
C VAL A 100 -30.73 22.26 -13.99
N GLY A 101 -31.49 21.44 -13.24
CA GLY A 101 -32.86 21.73 -12.85
C GLY A 101 -32.98 23.04 -12.02
N LEU A 102 -32.08 23.25 -11.05
CA LEU A 102 -32.02 24.49 -10.29
C LEU A 102 -31.67 25.69 -11.15
N THR A 103 -30.76 25.52 -12.11
CA THR A 103 -30.38 26.59 -13.05
C THR A 103 -31.55 26.99 -13.92
N LEU A 104 -32.26 26.02 -14.49
CA LEU A 104 -33.44 26.27 -15.32
C LEU A 104 -34.59 26.90 -14.51
N ALA A 105 -34.84 26.41 -13.29
CA ALA A 105 -35.82 27.01 -12.40
C ALA A 105 -35.46 28.45 -12.03
N GLY A 106 -34.21 28.72 -11.69
CA GLY A 106 -33.71 30.07 -11.42
C GLY A 106 -33.84 30.99 -12.64
N THR A 107 -33.57 30.48 -13.86
CA THR A 107 -33.78 31.21 -15.11
C THR A 107 -35.25 31.56 -15.31
N ALA A 108 -36.17 30.62 -15.04
CA ALA A 108 -37.62 30.88 -15.15
C ALA A 108 -38.08 31.94 -14.15
N VAL A 109 -37.55 31.90 -12.91
CA VAL A 109 -37.86 32.94 -11.90
C VAL A 109 -37.34 34.30 -12.33
N ALA A 110 -36.10 34.38 -12.83
CA ALA A 110 -35.50 35.64 -13.31
C ALA A 110 -36.29 36.22 -14.52
N ASP A 111 -36.75 35.36 -15.41
CA ASP A 111 -37.58 35.73 -16.57
C ASP A 111 -38.94 36.21 -16.14
N TYR A 112 -39.61 35.51 -15.20
CA TYR A 112 -40.94 35.91 -14.67
C TYR A 112 -40.94 37.30 -14.01
N PHE A 113 -39.87 37.65 -13.29
CA PHE A 113 -39.71 38.94 -12.64
C PHE A 113 -39.05 40.02 -13.50
N ASP A 114 -38.76 39.74 -14.76
CA ASP A 114 -38.06 40.64 -15.73
C ASP A 114 -36.73 41.22 -15.17
N LEU A 115 -36.01 40.35 -14.39
CA LEU A 115 -34.74 40.74 -13.76
C LEU A 115 -33.57 40.81 -14.76
N GLY A 116 -33.78 40.38 -15.99
CA GLY A 116 -32.77 40.30 -17.05
C GLY A 116 -32.46 41.59 -17.78
N GLY A 117 -33.21 42.69 -17.54
CA GLY A 117 -33.11 43.94 -18.28
C GLY A 117 -33.60 43.83 -19.74
N PRO A 118 -33.54 44.92 -20.53
CA PRO A 118 -34.08 44.97 -21.88
C PRO A 118 -33.17 44.20 -22.87
N LEU A 119 -33.18 42.88 -22.81
CA LEU A 119 -32.68 42.03 -23.89
C LEU A 119 -33.80 41.81 -24.91
N PRO A 120 -33.50 41.86 -26.21
CA PRO A 120 -34.52 41.57 -27.21
C PRO A 120 -35.10 40.18 -26.98
N ARG A 121 -36.41 40.06 -26.82
CA ARG A 121 -37.21 38.82 -26.63
C ARG A 121 -37.14 37.83 -27.83
N SER A 122 -36.24 38.05 -28.75
CA SER A 122 -36.00 37.13 -29.86
C SER A 122 -35.18 35.94 -29.42
N GLY A 123 -35.83 34.96 -28.73
CA GLY A 123 -35.22 33.65 -28.49
C GLY A 123 -35.27 33.13 -27.07
N GLU A 124 -36.43 33.13 -26.42
CA GLU A 124 -36.64 32.51 -25.07
C GLU A 124 -36.08 31.09 -24.99
N VAL A 125 -36.24 30.28 -26.02
CA VAL A 125 -35.67 28.91 -26.08
C VAL A 125 -34.13 28.92 -26.04
N ASN A 126 -33.48 29.92 -26.67
CA ASN A 126 -32.04 30.00 -26.68
C ASN A 126 -31.43 30.35 -25.31
N LEU A 127 -32.15 31.11 -24.46
CA LEU A 127 -31.68 31.48 -23.12
C LEU A 127 -31.63 30.29 -22.20
N TYR A 128 -32.73 29.52 -22.14
CA TYR A 128 -32.82 28.28 -21.33
C TYR A 128 -31.83 27.22 -21.81
N LEU A 129 -31.71 27.05 -23.14
CA LEU A 129 -30.74 26.12 -23.71
C LEU A 129 -29.30 26.52 -23.36
N ARG A 130 -28.96 27.79 -23.45
CA ARG A 130 -27.62 28.33 -23.11
C ARG A 130 -27.29 28.07 -21.62
N HIS A 131 -28.18 28.45 -20.69
CA HIS A 131 -27.98 28.26 -19.25
C HIS A 131 -27.95 26.78 -18.90
N GLY A 132 -28.83 25.97 -19.50
CA GLY A 132 -28.83 24.52 -19.30
C GLY A 132 -27.56 23.84 -19.78
N LEU A 133 -27.04 24.19 -20.96
CA LEU A 133 -25.78 23.65 -21.48
C LEU A 133 -24.57 24.07 -20.65
N ILE A 134 -24.48 25.36 -20.28
CA ILE A 134 -23.38 25.85 -19.44
C ILE A 134 -23.38 25.12 -18.09
N SER A 135 -24.54 25.04 -17.41
CA SER A 135 -24.65 24.35 -16.12
C SER A 135 -24.36 22.84 -16.22
N LEU A 136 -24.79 22.20 -17.31
CA LEU A 136 -24.49 20.79 -17.56
C LEU A 136 -22.99 20.55 -17.74
N ILE A 137 -22.34 21.32 -18.60
CA ILE A 137 -20.90 21.20 -18.85
C ILE A 137 -20.11 21.46 -17.59
N MET A 138 -20.41 22.55 -16.88
CA MET A 138 -19.69 22.92 -15.66
C MET A 138 -19.88 21.92 -14.53
N SER A 139 -21.13 21.46 -14.30
CA SER A 139 -21.40 20.44 -13.27
C SER A 139 -20.75 19.10 -13.64
N ALA A 140 -20.79 18.68 -14.90
CA ALA A 140 -20.14 17.46 -15.35
C ALA A 140 -18.61 17.52 -15.19
N LEU A 141 -17.97 18.62 -15.55
CA LEU A 141 -16.53 18.82 -15.38
C LEU A 141 -16.13 18.82 -13.90
N LEU A 142 -16.89 19.52 -13.05
CA LEU A 142 -16.62 19.60 -11.61
C LEU A 142 -16.79 18.23 -10.93
N LEU A 143 -17.86 17.51 -11.25
CA LEU A 143 -18.10 16.17 -10.73
C LEU A 143 -17.03 15.17 -11.23
N ARG A 144 -16.61 15.29 -12.49
CA ARG A 144 -15.50 14.50 -13.03
C ARG A 144 -14.19 14.78 -12.30
N TYR A 145 -13.90 16.05 -12.02
CA TYR A 145 -12.74 16.45 -11.24
C TYR A 145 -12.76 15.82 -9.84
N PHE A 146 -13.88 15.92 -9.11
CA PHE A 146 -14.00 15.30 -7.77
C PHE A 146 -13.88 13.78 -7.83
N TYR A 147 -14.43 13.15 -8.86
CA TYR A 147 -14.29 11.71 -9.05
C TYR A 147 -12.82 11.32 -9.25
N LEU A 148 -12.10 11.99 -10.15
CA LEU A 148 -10.67 11.73 -10.39
C LEU A 148 -9.83 11.99 -9.13
N GLN A 149 -10.07 13.08 -8.42
CA GLN A 149 -9.41 13.40 -7.16
C GLN A 149 -9.64 12.32 -6.11
N SER A 150 -10.87 11.81 -6.00
CA SER A 150 -11.21 10.71 -5.10
C SER A 150 -10.46 9.42 -5.46
N GLN A 151 -10.37 9.07 -6.75
CA GLN A 151 -9.61 7.91 -7.21
C GLN A 151 -8.11 8.04 -6.91
N TRP A 152 -7.54 9.20 -7.12
CA TRP A 152 -6.13 9.48 -6.81
C TRP A 152 -5.83 9.33 -5.32
N ARG A 153 -6.67 9.90 -4.46
CA ARG A 153 -6.53 9.73 -3.01
C ARG A 153 -6.57 8.26 -2.58
N LYS A 154 -7.51 7.48 -3.15
CA LYS A 154 -7.62 6.04 -2.87
C LYS A 154 -6.37 5.28 -3.33
N GLN A 155 -5.84 5.61 -4.50
CA GLN A 155 -4.62 5.00 -5.02
C GLN A 155 -3.40 5.31 -4.13
N GLN A 156 -3.22 6.57 -3.72
CA GLN A 156 -2.15 6.97 -2.81
C GLN A 156 -2.25 6.27 -1.45
N GLN A 157 -3.46 6.17 -0.90
CA GLN A 157 -3.68 5.45 0.36
C GLN A 157 -3.39 3.96 0.24
N ALA A 158 -3.78 3.34 -0.87
CA ALA A 158 -3.49 1.93 -1.14
C ALA A 158 -1.98 1.69 -1.30
N GLU A 159 -1.28 2.58 -2.01
CA GLU A 159 0.17 2.52 -2.16
C GLU A 159 0.90 2.69 -0.82
N LEU A 160 0.50 3.69 -0.03
CA LEU A 160 1.07 3.90 1.30
C LEU A 160 0.83 2.69 2.21
N LYS A 161 -0.38 2.14 2.20
CA LYS A 161 -0.74 0.94 2.96
C LYS A 161 0.11 -0.26 2.53
N ALA A 162 0.26 -0.48 1.22
CA ALA A 162 1.10 -1.55 0.68
C ALA A 162 2.58 -1.37 1.08
N ARG A 163 3.09 -0.13 1.10
CA ARG A 163 4.45 0.16 1.59
C ARG A 163 4.60 -0.16 3.07
N ILE A 164 3.63 0.23 3.91
CA ILE A 164 3.64 -0.07 5.36
C ILE A 164 3.55 -1.58 5.58
N GLU A 165 2.66 -2.28 4.90
CA GLU A 165 2.54 -3.74 5.00
C GLU A 165 3.82 -4.45 4.53
N SER A 166 4.47 -3.95 3.47
CA SER A 166 5.77 -4.46 3.01
C SER A 166 6.89 -4.24 4.03
N LEU A 167 6.91 -3.09 4.71
CA LEU A 167 7.89 -2.82 5.78
C LEU A 167 7.63 -3.70 7.00
N GLN A 168 6.37 -3.86 7.41
CA GLN A 168 5.99 -4.71 8.55
C GLN A 168 6.25 -6.20 8.26
N ALA A 169 6.12 -6.66 7.02
CA ALA A 169 6.40 -8.05 6.64
C ALA A 169 7.89 -8.41 6.72
N ARG A 170 8.80 -7.43 6.72
CA ARG A 170 10.25 -7.66 6.84
C ARG A 170 10.67 -8.03 8.25
N ILE A 171 9.92 -7.59 9.26
CA ILE A 171 10.17 -7.92 10.66
C ILE A 171 9.09 -8.90 11.07
N ARG A 172 9.46 -10.15 11.36
CA ARG A 172 8.50 -11.12 11.90
C ARG A 172 8.19 -10.77 13.37
N PRO A 173 6.99 -10.28 13.70
CA PRO A 173 6.68 -9.82 15.06
C PRO A 173 6.89 -10.93 16.10
N HIS A 174 6.56 -12.16 15.73
CA HIS A 174 6.70 -13.31 16.61
C HIS A 174 8.16 -13.62 16.96
N PHE A 175 9.09 -13.51 16.00
CA PHE A 175 10.52 -13.65 16.28
C PHE A 175 11.00 -12.55 17.24
N LEU A 176 10.63 -11.30 16.99
CA LEU A 176 11.00 -10.17 17.85
C LEU A 176 10.53 -10.37 19.29
N PHE A 177 9.24 -10.70 19.50
CA PHE A 177 8.71 -10.91 20.84
C PHE A 177 9.39 -12.09 21.56
N ASN A 178 9.64 -13.17 20.85
CA ASN A 178 10.31 -14.33 21.43
C ASN A 178 11.78 -14.02 21.78
N SER A 179 12.51 -13.32 20.92
CA SER A 179 13.88 -12.89 21.18
C SER A 179 13.96 -11.98 22.41
N LEU A 180 13.06 -10.99 22.51
CA LEU A 180 13.01 -10.09 23.66
C LEU A 180 12.68 -10.83 24.95
N ASN A 181 11.78 -11.83 24.92
CA ASN A 181 11.48 -12.64 26.09
C ASN A 181 12.68 -13.50 26.51
N SER A 182 13.40 -14.09 25.56
CA SER A 182 14.64 -14.85 25.86
C SER A 182 15.72 -13.95 26.45
N ILE A 183 15.93 -12.75 25.88
CA ILE A 183 16.87 -11.75 26.39
C ILE A 183 16.48 -11.34 27.82
N ALA A 184 15.21 -11.04 28.09
CA ALA A 184 14.74 -10.68 29.42
C ALA A 184 15.02 -11.77 30.46
N SER A 185 14.90 -13.04 30.07
CA SER A 185 15.27 -14.17 30.94
C SER A 185 16.79 -14.25 31.16
N LEU A 186 17.58 -13.99 30.13
CA LEU A 186 19.05 -14.01 30.21
C LEU A 186 19.61 -12.89 31.09
N VAL A 187 18.98 -11.71 31.13
CA VAL A 187 19.43 -10.57 31.94
C VAL A 187 19.67 -10.97 33.41
N VAL A 188 18.87 -11.88 33.95
CA VAL A 188 18.98 -12.33 35.34
C VAL A 188 19.94 -13.51 35.49
N ILE A 189 20.08 -14.34 34.47
CA ILE A 189 20.82 -15.65 34.54
C ILE A 189 22.27 -15.42 34.06
N ASP A 190 22.45 -14.74 32.95
CA ASP A 190 23.76 -14.52 32.28
C ASP A 190 23.73 -13.17 31.55
N PRO A 191 24.10 -12.07 32.23
CA PRO A 191 24.05 -10.73 31.67
C PRO A 191 24.92 -10.54 30.42
N ASP A 192 26.06 -11.23 30.34
CA ASP A 192 26.98 -11.11 29.19
C ASP A 192 26.34 -11.73 27.92
N LYS A 193 25.66 -12.87 28.07
CA LYS A 193 24.88 -13.45 26.97
C LYS A 193 23.66 -12.60 26.62
N ALA A 194 23.05 -11.92 27.58
CA ALA A 194 21.95 -11.00 27.31
C ALA A 194 22.43 -9.83 26.46
N GLU A 195 23.57 -9.21 26.79
CA GLU A 195 24.19 -8.15 26.01
C GLU A 195 24.50 -8.61 24.60
N GLN A 196 25.15 -9.76 24.43
CA GLN A 196 25.46 -10.32 23.12
C GLN A 196 24.19 -10.56 22.29
N ALA A 197 23.12 -11.10 22.89
CA ALA A 197 21.86 -11.33 22.20
C ALA A 197 21.16 -10.04 21.75
N VAL A 198 21.32 -8.92 22.49
CA VAL A 198 20.85 -7.58 22.07
C VAL A 198 21.63 -7.10 20.87
N LEU A 199 22.95 -7.25 20.86
CA LEU A 199 23.82 -6.86 19.74
C LEU A 199 23.47 -7.67 18.48
N ASP A 200 23.35 -9.00 18.61
CA ASP A 200 22.97 -9.91 17.53
C ASP A 200 21.60 -9.53 16.94
N LEU A 201 20.63 -9.25 17.81
CA LEU A 201 19.29 -8.81 17.39
C LEU A 201 19.33 -7.48 16.64
N SER A 202 20.17 -6.54 17.10
CA SER A 202 20.36 -5.24 16.43
C SER A 202 20.93 -5.39 15.03
N ASP A 203 21.91 -6.27 14.84
CA ASP A 203 22.51 -6.53 13.53
C ASP A 203 21.52 -7.22 12.56
N LEU A 204 20.72 -8.16 13.06
CA LEU A 204 19.63 -8.78 12.28
C LEU A 204 18.60 -7.75 11.83
N PHE A 205 18.24 -6.79 12.68
CA PHE A 205 17.36 -5.69 12.31
C PHE A 205 17.97 -4.80 11.24
N ARG A 206 19.24 -4.44 11.40
CA ARG A 206 19.94 -3.61 10.41
C ARG A 206 19.96 -4.29 9.05
N ALA A 207 20.26 -5.60 8.99
CA ALA A 207 20.21 -6.38 7.77
C ALA A 207 18.80 -6.42 7.16
N SER A 208 17.75 -6.57 7.99
CA SER A 208 16.36 -6.63 7.51
C SER A 208 15.85 -5.32 6.88
N LEU A 209 16.46 -4.18 7.25
CA LEU A 209 16.13 -2.86 6.71
C LEU A 209 16.91 -2.51 5.44
N ALA A 210 17.91 -3.31 5.06
CA ALA A 210 18.68 -3.10 3.84
C ALA A 210 17.79 -3.18 2.57
N LYS A 211 18.31 -2.63 1.46
CA LYS A 211 17.59 -2.64 0.18
C LYS A 211 17.39 -4.08 -0.31
N PRO A 212 16.21 -4.45 -0.83
CA PRO A 212 16.00 -5.77 -1.40
C PRO A 212 16.94 -6.02 -2.58
N GLY A 213 17.54 -7.21 -2.61
CA GLY A 213 18.41 -7.61 -3.71
C GLY A 213 19.87 -7.16 -3.59
N THR A 214 20.25 -6.52 -2.46
CA THR A 214 21.67 -6.27 -2.17
C THR A 214 22.42 -7.59 -2.12
N LEU A 215 23.52 -7.70 -2.88
CA LEU A 215 24.46 -8.80 -2.81
C LEU A 215 25.43 -8.54 -1.67
N VAL A 216 25.67 -9.57 -0.89
CA VAL A 216 26.67 -9.61 0.19
C VAL A 216 27.62 -10.78 -0.02
N ASP A 217 28.73 -10.80 0.68
CA ASP A 217 29.61 -11.95 0.68
C ASP A 217 28.98 -13.13 1.44
N TRP A 218 29.25 -14.35 0.98
CA TRP A 218 28.76 -15.57 1.63
C TRP A 218 29.14 -15.61 3.12
N GLY A 219 30.38 -15.22 3.45
CA GLY A 219 30.83 -15.12 4.84
C GLY A 219 29.93 -14.21 5.71
N GLU A 220 29.53 -13.05 5.18
CA GLU A 220 28.62 -12.12 5.90
C GLU A 220 27.24 -12.75 6.14
N GLU A 221 26.69 -13.47 5.15
CA GLU A 221 25.39 -14.15 5.26
C GLU A 221 25.45 -15.28 6.27
N VAL A 222 26.58 -16.05 6.32
CA VAL A 222 26.80 -17.10 7.33
C VAL A 222 26.88 -16.52 8.73
N GLU A 223 27.64 -15.43 8.93
CA GLU A 223 27.73 -14.79 10.24
C GLU A 223 26.38 -14.24 10.71
N LEU A 224 25.59 -13.65 9.81
CA LEU A 224 24.23 -13.20 10.12
C LEU A 224 23.33 -14.37 10.50
N ALA A 225 23.45 -15.50 9.81
CA ALA A 225 22.71 -16.71 10.11
C ALA A 225 23.11 -17.33 11.45
N LYS A 226 24.39 -17.34 11.80
CA LYS A 226 24.88 -17.78 13.12
C LYS A 226 24.30 -16.93 14.25
N ARG A 227 24.28 -15.60 14.10
CA ARG A 227 23.66 -14.68 15.07
C ARG A 227 22.15 -14.95 15.24
N TYR A 228 21.45 -15.20 14.14
CA TYR A 228 20.04 -15.61 14.20
C TYR A 228 19.85 -16.90 15.00
N LEU A 229 20.65 -17.91 14.71
CA LEU A 229 20.56 -19.20 15.36
C LEU A 229 20.99 -19.15 16.84
N SER A 230 21.95 -18.30 17.21
CA SER A 230 22.33 -18.10 18.63
C SER A 230 21.14 -17.62 19.46
N ILE A 231 20.37 -16.65 18.95
CA ILE A 231 19.16 -16.15 19.61
C ILE A 231 18.10 -17.26 19.74
N GLU A 232 17.87 -18.02 18.68
CA GLU A 232 16.92 -19.14 18.72
C GLU A 232 17.38 -20.28 19.65
N GLN A 233 18.69 -20.46 19.79
CA GLN A 233 19.26 -21.47 20.67
C GLN A 233 19.04 -21.14 22.16
N TYR A 234 19.03 -19.85 22.54
CA TYR A 234 18.62 -19.45 23.91
C TYR A 234 17.19 -19.85 24.23
N ARG A 235 16.31 -19.89 23.22
CA ARG A 235 14.91 -20.29 23.39
C ARG A 235 14.68 -21.79 23.33
N LEU A 236 15.37 -22.47 22.42
CA LEU A 236 15.15 -23.89 22.12
C LEU A 236 16.07 -24.82 22.97
N GLY A 237 17.18 -24.27 23.46
CA GLY A 237 18.14 -25.03 24.27
C GLY A 237 18.73 -26.23 23.50
N GLU A 238 18.88 -27.35 24.17
CA GLU A 238 19.41 -28.60 23.61
C GLU A 238 18.54 -29.24 22.53
N ARG A 239 17.30 -28.74 22.35
CA ARG A 239 16.41 -29.18 21.27
C ARG A 239 16.88 -28.79 19.91
N LEU A 240 17.69 -27.72 19.80
CA LEU A 240 18.26 -27.25 18.55
C LEU A 240 19.72 -27.68 18.46
N GLN A 241 19.98 -28.66 17.60
CA GLN A 241 21.32 -29.09 17.24
C GLN A 241 21.62 -28.59 15.82
N LEU A 242 22.85 -28.08 15.62
CA LEU A 242 23.30 -27.47 14.35
C LEU A 242 24.47 -28.27 13.80
N ASP A 243 24.40 -28.61 12.51
CA ASP A 243 25.46 -29.31 11.78
C ASP A 243 25.83 -28.46 10.55
N TRP A 244 26.96 -27.77 10.64
CA TRP A 244 27.46 -26.90 9.59
C TRP A 244 28.51 -27.62 8.74
N GLN A 245 28.28 -27.70 7.44
CA GLN A 245 29.15 -28.29 6.43
C GLN A 245 29.36 -27.28 5.30
N VAL A 246 30.09 -26.20 5.58
CA VAL A 246 30.23 -25.03 4.70
C VAL A 246 31.69 -24.59 4.49
N ASP A 247 32.66 -25.32 5.07
CA ASP A 247 34.07 -24.88 5.14
C ASP A 247 34.80 -24.87 3.80
N GLU A 248 34.30 -25.59 2.78
CA GLU A 248 34.89 -25.65 1.44
C GLU A 248 34.42 -24.49 0.52
N VAL A 249 33.55 -23.58 1.01
CA VAL A 249 32.99 -22.50 0.21
C VAL A 249 33.80 -21.21 0.41
N PRO A 250 34.25 -20.55 -0.65
CA PRO A 250 34.90 -19.24 -0.54
C PRO A 250 33.96 -18.18 0.08
N GLU A 251 34.47 -17.45 1.06
CA GLU A 251 33.70 -16.44 1.79
C GLU A 251 33.23 -15.27 0.93
N ASP A 252 33.97 -14.99 -0.16
CA ASP A 252 33.75 -13.85 -1.09
C ASP A 252 32.76 -14.14 -2.22
N LEU A 253 31.98 -15.25 -2.14
CA LEU A 253 30.94 -15.54 -3.11
C LEU A 253 29.70 -14.64 -2.93
N PRO A 254 29.16 -14.06 -4.01
CA PRO A 254 27.99 -13.20 -3.91
C PRO A 254 26.72 -14.00 -3.63
N ILE A 255 26.01 -13.61 -2.58
CA ILE A 255 24.69 -14.12 -2.24
C ILE A 255 23.72 -12.94 -1.98
N PRO A 256 22.46 -13.03 -2.39
CA PRO A 256 21.50 -12.02 -2.02
C PRO A 256 21.25 -12.04 -0.50
N GLN A 257 21.43 -10.90 0.15
CA GLN A 257 21.28 -10.76 1.59
C GLN A 257 19.93 -11.33 2.07
N LEU A 258 19.91 -11.93 3.26
CA LEU A 258 18.73 -12.60 3.84
C LEU A 258 18.19 -13.73 2.94
N THR A 259 19.10 -14.58 2.43
CA THR A 259 18.75 -15.81 1.71
C THR A 259 18.80 -17.02 2.63
N LEU A 260 19.82 -17.15 3.47
CA LEU A 260 19.99 -18.29 4.37
C LEU A 260 19.03 -18.21 5.56
N GLN A 261 18.82 -17.03 6.14
CA GLN A 261 17.94 -16.87 7.30
C GLN A 261 16.52 -17.40 7.08
N PRO A 262 15.77 -17.10 6.00
CA PRO A 262 14.44 -17.66 5.79
C PRO A 262 14.42 -19.18 5.61
N LEU A 263 15.51 -19.79 5.11
CA LEU A 263 15.64 -21.26 5.02
C LEU A 263 15.77 -21.88 6.42
N LEU A 264 16.58 -21.25 7.27
CA LEU A 264 16.75 -21.65 8.68
C LEU A 264 15.46 -21.46 9.47
N GLU A 265 14.78 -20.34 9.30
CA GLU A 265 13.47 -20.09 9.91
C GLU A 265 12.46 -21.18 9.54
N ASN A 266 12.44 -21.58 8.26
CA ASN A 266 11.58 -22.67 7.79
C ASN A 266 11.95 -23.99 8.49
N ALA A 267 13.23 -24.30 8.59
CA ALA A 267 13.71 -25.50 9.25
C ALA A 267 13.37 -25.54 10.75
N LEU A 268 13.46 -24.38 11.44
CA LEU A 268 13.12 -24.30 12.86
C LEU A 268 11.62 -24.41 13.09
N ILE A 269 10.80 -23.65 12.35
CA ILE A 269 9.35 -23.61 12.54
C ILE A 269 8.71 -24.98 12.24
N HIS A 270 9.15 -25.64 11.18
CA HIS A 270 8.51 -26.88 10.72
C HIS A 270 9.24 -28.14 11.13
N GLY A 271 10.55 -28.06 11.45
CA GLY A 271 11.34 -29.22 11.81
C GLY A 271 11.62 -29.37 13.30
N ILE A 272 11.86 -28.27 14.01
CA ILE A 272 12.34 -28.33 15.40
C ILE A 272 11.24 -27.94 16.40
N GLN A 273 10.53 -26.82 16.18
CA GLN A 273 9.55 -26.30 17.14
C GLN A 273 8.40 -27.29 17.45
N PRO A 274 7.85 -28.03 16.46
CA PRO A 274 6.77 -28.98 16.72
C PRO A 274 7.20 -30.19 17.50
N ARG A 275 8.50 -30.55 17.53
CA ARG A 275 9.04 -31.77 18.13
C ARG A 275 9.52 -31.51 19.55
N ILE A 276 9.05 -32.28 20.50
CA ILE A 276 9.47 -32.21 21.92
C ILE A 276 10.97 -32.53 22.05
N GLU A 277 11.43 -33.53 21.31
CA GLU A 277 12.83 -34.01 21.32
C GLU A 277 13.77 -33.07 20.50
N GLY A 278 13.20 -32.14 19.74
CA GLY A 278 13.96 -31.29 18.85
C GLY A 278 14.54 -32.04 17.64
N GLY A 279 15.76 -31.70 17.26
CA GLY A 279 16.47 -32.36 16.15
C GLY A 279 17.64 -31.57 15.61
N VAL A 280 18.27 -32.11 14.57
CA VAL A 280 19.44 -31.57 13.93
C VAL A 280 19.02 -30.82 12.67
N VAL A 281 19.33 -29.53 12.62
CA VAL A 281 19.30 -28.70 11.37
C VAL A 281 20.70 -28.78 10.77
N ARG A 282 20.77 -29.30 9.55
CA ARG A 282 22.04 -29.39 8.81
C ARG A 282 22.05 -28.35 7.71
N ILE A 283 23.16 -27.63 7.61
CA ILE A 283 23.45 -26.60 6.60
C ILE A 283 24.65 -27.08 5.78
N GLU A 284 24.42 -27.40 4.54
CA GLU A 284 25.42 -27.86 3.61
C GLU A 284 25.59 -26.84 2.49
N ALA A 285 26.82 -26.42 2.20
CA ALA A 285 27.09 -25.57 1.06
C ALA A 285 28.33 -26.08 0.32
N ASP A 286 28.30 -26.01 -1.00
CA ASP A 286 29.40 -26.32 -1.87
C ASP A 286 29.50 -25.35 -3.06
N TYR A 287 30.74 -25.20 -3.59
CA TYR A 287 31.01 -24.39 -4.76
C TYR A 287 31.90 -25.16 -5.73
N ARG A 288 31.30 -25.60 -6.83
CA ARG A 288 32.01 -26.40 -7.84
C ARG A 288 31.63 -25.91 -9.25
N ASP A 289 32.60 -25.83 -10.13
CA ASP A 289 32.43 -25.50 -11.57
C ASP A 289 31.63 -24.19 -11.79
N GLY A 290 31.85 -23.19 -10.94
CA GLY A 290 31.15 -21.92 -11.04
C GLY A 290 29.68 -21.98 -10.61
N MET A 291 29.26 -23.04 -9.93
CA MET A 291 27.92 -23.22 -9.37
C MET A 291 27.99 -23.25 -7.83
N PHE A 292 27.27 -22.34 -7.21
CA PHE A 292 27.04 -22.38 -5.76
C PHE A 292 25.78 -23.19 -5.46
N ARG A 293 25.87 -24.05 -4.47
CA ARG A 293 24.76 -24.84 -3.94
C ARG A 293 24.68 -24.67 -2.43
N LEU A 294 23.48 -24.46 -1.92
CA LEU A 294 23.19 -24.39 -0.50
C LEU A 294 21.96 -25.24 -0.19
N CYS A 295 22.08 -26.17 0.75
CA CYS A 295 20.98 -27.01 1.23
C CYS A 295 20.82 -26.87 2.74
N VAL A 296 19.58 -26.60 3.17
CA VAL A 296 19.19 -26.67 4.59
C VAL A 296 18.27 -27.86 4.76
N SER A 297 18.58 -28.74 5.70
CA SER A 297 17.74 -29.90 5.98
C SER A 297 17.39 -30.00 7.46
N ASN A 298 16.17 -30.46 7.73
CA ASN A 298 15.63 -30.62 9.07
C ASN A 298 14.80 -31.91 9.19
N PRO A 299 14.55 -32.41 10.38
CA PRO A 299 13.61 -33.52 10.60
C PRO A 299 12.23 -33.17 10.08
N TYR A 300 11.57 -34.12 9.44
CA TYR A 300 10.20 -33.96 8.95
C TYR A 300 9.35 -35.16 9.38
N GLU A 301 8.18 -34.86 9.88
CA GLU A 301 7.18 -35.88 10.24
C GLU A 301 5.88 -35.54 9.51
N GLU A 302 5.33 -36.50 8.80
CA GLU A 302 4.10 -36.32 8.06
C GLU A 302 2.90 -36.32 9.01
N VAL A 303 2.48 -35.14 9.46
CA VAL A 303 1.26 -34.99 10.24
C VAL A 303 0.10 -34.83 9.28
N GLN A 304 -0.81 -35.83 9.22
CA GLN A 304 -2.01 -35.78 8.40
C GLN A 304 -2.82 -34.50 8.73
N GLY A 305 -3.04 -33.65 7.73
CA GLY A 305 -3.89 -32.46 7.83
C GLY A 305 -3.18 -31.12 8.02
N GLN A 306 -1.87 -31.06 8.16
CA GLN A 306 -1.15 -29.78 8.18
C GLN A 306 -0.68 -29.39 6.78
N SER A 307 -1.36 -28.42 6.18
CA SER A 307 -0.86 -27.72 4.99
C SER A 307 0.28 -26.77 5.38
N PRO A 308 1.35 -26.64 4.56
CA PRO A 308 2.41 -25.69 4.82
C PRO A 308 1.84 -24.27 5.03
N SER A 309 2.35 -23.53 6.01
CA SER A 309 1.86 -22.19 6.29
C SER A 309 2.02 -21.29 5.05
N ARG A 310 1.00 -20.49 4.75
CA ARG A 310 1.01 -19.56 3.59
C ARG A 310 2.24 -18.63 3.62
N GLY A 311 2.70 -18.23 4.80
CA GLY A 311 3.86 -17.34 4.95
C GLY A 311 5.19 -17.98 4.53
N THR A 312 5.40 -19.27 4.84
CA THR A 312 6.61 -20.00 4.45
C THR A 312 6.70 -20.22 2.96
N GLN A 313 5.60 -20.60 2.31
CA GLN A 313 5.56 -20.76 0.86
C GLN A 313 5.82 -19.43 0.13
N GLN A 314 5.38 -18.32 0.68
CA GLN A 314 5.63 -16.99 0.12
C GLN A 314 7.11 -16.61 0.23
N ALA A 315 7.76 -16.89 1.37
CA ALA A 315 9.18 -16.61 1.57
C ALA A 315 10.06 -17.38 0.57
N LEU A 316 9.82 -18.68 0.38
CA LEU A 316 10.55 -19.50 -0.58
C LEU A 316 10.34 -19.04 -2.03
N ARG A 317 9.11 -18.69 -2.43
CA ARG A 317 8.84 -18.11 -3.76
C ARG A 317 9.56 -16.79 -3.97
N ASN A 318 9.66 -15.96 -2.95
CA ASN A 318 10.37 -14.69 -3.04
C ASN A 318 11.89 -14.90 -3.23
N ILE A 319 12.46 -15.91 -2.57
CA ILE A 319 13.87 -16.29 -2.77
C ILE A 319 14.07 -16.78 -4.20
N ASP A 320 13.25 -17.70 -4.68
CA ASP A 320 13.34 -18.27 -6.03
C ASP A 320 13.24 -17.19 -7.12
N ALA A 321 12.24 -16.31 -7.02
CA ALA A 321 12.08 -15.17 -7.92
C ALA A 321 13.29 -14.22 -7.90
N ARG A 322 13.87 -13.96 -6.71
CA ARG A 322 15.03 -13.11 -6.54
C ARG A 322 16.29 -13.74 -7.14
N LEU A 323 16.51 -15.03 -6.90
CA LEU A 323 17.63 -15.77 -7.49
C LEU A 323 17.55 -15.80 -9.02
N THR A 324 16.37 -16.08 -9.56
CA THR A 324 16.15 -16.07 -11.01
C THR A 324 16.38 -14.70 -11.62
N ALA A 325 15.95 -13.62 -10.94
CA ALA A 325 16.14 -12.25 -11.41
C ALA A 325 17.62 -11.83 -11.44
N LEU A 326 18.43 -12.28 -10.45
CA LEU A 326 19.84 -11.89 -10.32
C LEU A 326 20.81 -12.81 -11.11
N PHE A 327 20.52 -14.11 -11.13
CA PHE A 327 21.45 -15.12 -11.67
C PHE A 327 20.91 -15.84 -12.93
N GLY A 328 19.69 -15.45 -13.36
CA GLY A 328 19.08 -15.96 -14.58
C GLY A 328 18.44 -17.35 -14.44
N PRO A 329 18.04 -17.98 -15.57
CA PRO A 329 17.22 -19.20 -15.57
C PRO A 329 17.93 -20.47 -15.08
N ARG A 330 19.24 -20.42 -14.87
CA ARG A 330 19.99 -21.53 -14.27
C ARG A 330 19.95 -21.53 -12.73
N ALA A 331 19.43 -20.47 -12.13
CA ALA A 331 19.12 -20.45 -10.70
C ALA A 331 17.87 -21.27 -10.43
N SER A 332 17.85 -22.00 -9.33
CA SER A 332 16.71 -22.82 -8.93
C SER A 332 16.64 -23.01 -7.43
N LEU A 333 15.43 -23.12 -6.90
CA LEU A 333 15.14 -23.51 -5.54
C LEU A 333 14.28 -24.79 -5.58
N SER A 334 14.72 -25.85 -4.93
CA SER A 334 14.01 -27.12 -4.84
C SER A 334 13.67 -27.46 -3.40
N VAL A 335 12.54 -28.11 -3.22
CA VAL A 335 12.07 -28.63 -1.93
C VAL A 335 11.80 -30.10 -2.09
N GLU A 336 12.47 -30.92 -1.28
CA GLU A 336 12.36 -32.38 -1.31
C GLU A 336 12.08 -32.91 0.07
N ARG A 337 11.40 -34.05 0.15
CA ARG A 337 11.14 -34.80 1.39
C ARG A 337 11.56 -36.24 1.15
N ARG A 338 12.54 -36.68 1.91
CA ARG A 338 13.06 -38.07 1.84
C ARG A 338 13.64 -38.48 3.18
N ASP A 339 13.57 -39.72 3.48
CA ASP A 339 14.20 -40.36 4.66
C ASP A 339 13.85 -39.66 6.00
N GLY A 340 12.58 -39.21 6.16
CA GLY A 340 12.15 -38.51 7.36
C GLY A 340 12.74 -37.09 7.51
N ARG A 341 13.33 -36.52 6.46
CA ARG A 341 13.90 -35.17 6.44
C ARG A 341 13.31 -34.34 5.32
N HIS A 342 13.21 -33.05 5.60
CA HIS A 342 12.87 -32.02 4.64
C HIS A 342 14.12 -31.30 4.19
N PHE A 343 14.32 -31.17 2.88
CA PHE A 343 15.44 -30.49 2.25
C PHE A 343 14.94 -29.28 1.49
N THR A 344 15.54 -28.16 1.74
CA THR A 344 15.35 -26.93 0.91
C THR A 344 16.71 -26.58 0.33
N CYS A 345 16.87 -26.77 -0.98
CA CYS A 345 18.12 -26.56 -1.67
C CYS A 345 17.98 -25.45 -2.70
N LEU A 346 18.96 -24.57 -2.77
CA LEU A 346 19.10 -23.60 -3.83
C LEU A 346 20.42 -23.82 -4.55
N ARG A 347 20.46 -23.45 -5.82
CA ARG A 347 21.68 -23.42 -6.62
C ARG A 347 21.62 -22.29 -7.65
N TYR A 348 22.76 -21.67 -7.93
CA TYR A 348 22.86 -20.66 -8.97
C TYR A 348 24.31 -20.53 -9.47
N PRO A 349 24.51 -20.10 -10.73
CA PRO A 349 25.83 -19.80 -11.25
C PRO A 349 26.34 -18.51 -10.64
N CYS A 350 27.55 -18.51 -10.10
CA CYS A 350 28.20 -17.29 -9.63
C CYS A 350 29.71 -17.36 -9.89
N ALA A 351 30.31 -16.19 -10.01
CA ALA A 351 31.77 -16.03 -10.00
C ALA A 351 32.15 -15.19 -8.78
N ARG A 352 33.40 -15.36 -8.30
CA ARG A 352 33.92 -14.50 -7.22
C ARG A 352 33.83 -13.04 -7.65
N LEU A 353 33.39 -12.18 -6.76
CA LEU A 353 33.38 -10.73 -7.00
C LEU A 353 34.83 -10.25 -7.07
N THR A 354 35.27 -9.84 -8.26
CA THR A 354 36.53 -9.09 -8.39
C THR A 354 36.37 -7.75 -7.67
N GLN A 355 37.48 -7.25 -7.10
CA GLN A 355 37.48 -5.98 -6.31
C GLN A 355 36.90 -4.77 -7.08
N GLU A 356 36.93 -4.79 -8.42
CA GLU A 356 36.36 -3.75 -9.28
C GLU A 356 34.82 -3.74 -9.31
N ALA A 357 34.16 -4.86 -9.05
CA ALA A 357 32.68 -4.95 -9.02
C ALA A 357 32.06 -4.48 -7.69
N ARG A 358 32.87 -4.24 -6.66
CA ARG A 358 32.43 -3.71 -5.34
C ARG A 358 32.25 -2.18 -5.32
N ALA A 359 32.65 -1.46 -6.38
CA ALA A 359 32.69 0.00 -6.45
C ALA A 359 31.53 0.63 -7.25
N ILE A 360 30.55 -0.16 -7.70
CA ILE A 360 29.35 0.27 -8.41
C ILE A 360 28.10 0.00 -7.54
#